data_95bdda0d028f10b44a9b95c5e7208c8a
#
_entry.id   95bdda0d028f10b44a9b95c5e7208c8a
#
_cell.length_a   1.000
_cell.length_b   1.000
_cell.length_c   1.000
_cell.angle_alpha   90.00
_cell.angle_beta   90.00
_cell.angle_gamma   90.00
#
_symmetry.space_group_name_H-M   'P 1'
#
loop_
_entity.id
_entity.type
_entity.pdbx_description
1 polymer ?
#
loop_
_entity_poly.entity_id
_entity_poly.type
_entity_poly.pdbx_seq_one_letter_code
_entity_poly.pdbx_strand_id
1 'polypeptide(L)'
;MLYTPLTKKALTLCFEAHKDQVDKTGLPYVFHPFHLAEQMTDEYTTVCALLHDVIEDTDYTWQDLQKMGFPHEILEAINLLTHEESVPYMEYVQKIAENPIATKVKIADLRHNSDLSRLDTIDEWAIKRTQKYQKALDFLLTVESK
;
A
#
# COMPACT_ATOMS: atom_id res chain seq x y z
N MET A 1 4.02 10.93 -10.99
CA MET A 1 3.82 11.27 -9.56
C MET A 1 3.59 12.76 -9.41
N LEU A 2 2.68 13.15 -8.55
CA LEU A 2 2.43 14.56 -8.23
C LEU A 2 3.40 15.03 -7.14
N TYR A 3 4.13 16.12 -7.37
CA TYR A 3 5.07 16.69 -6.39
C TYR A 3 4.48 17.92 -5.74
N THR A 4 4.25 17.83 -4.43
CA THR A 4 3.82 18.93 -3.56
C THR A 4 4.70 18.91 -2.30
N PRO A 5 4.66 19.95 -1.45
CA PRO A 5 5.36 19.85 -0.16
C PRO A 5 4.98 18.61 0.64
N LEU A 6 3.72 18.22 0.62
CA LEU A 6 3.24 17.06 1.35
C LEU A 6 3.76 15.74 0.74
N THR A 7 3.71 15.59 -0.59
CA THR A 7 4.22 14.37 -1.23
C THR A 7 5.74 14.25 -1.09
N LYS A 8 6.48 15.35 -1.13
CA LYS A 8 7.93 15.35 -0.91
C LYS A 8 8.28 14.91 0.51
N LYS A 9 7.49 15.36 1.50
CA LYS A 9 7.64 14.93 2.89
C LYS A 9 7.39 13.43 3.01
N ALA A 10 6.35 12.92 2.37
CA ALA A 10 6.02 11.50 2.36
C ALA A 10 7.10 10.67 1.65
N LEU A 11 7.66 11.17 0.54
CA LEU A 11 8.77 10.51 -0.17
C LEU A 11 9.98 10.35 0.74
N THR A 12 10.35 11.42 1.45
CA THR A 12 11.50 11.39 2.37
C THR A 12 11.26 10.38 3.48
N LEU A 13 10.08 10.39 4.09
CA LEU A 13 9.73 9.44 5.14
C LEU A 13 9.72 8.00 4.62
N CYS A 14 9.13 7.77 3.46
CA CYS A 14 9.09 6.45 2.82
C CYS A 14 10.50 5.90 2.62
N PHE A 15 11.39 6.71 2.07
CA PHE A 15 12.80 6.30 1.89
C PHE A 15 13.47 5.97 3.21
N GLU A 16 13.38 6.86 4.21
CA GLU A 16 14.00 6.65 5.52
C GLU A 16 13.45 5.41 6.23
N ALA A 17 12.15 5.17 6.13
CA ALA A 17 11.50 4.05 6.79
C ALA A 17 11.87 2.70 6.18
N HIS A 18 12.05 2.63 4.87
CA HIS A 18 12.21 1.37 4.13
C HIS A 18 13.60 1.15 3.50
N LYS A 19 14.54 2.08 3.68
CA LYS A 19 15.82 2.06 2.94
C LYS A 19 16.67 0.80 3.15
N ASP A 20 16.53 0.13 4.29
CA ASP A 20 17.29 -1.07 4.63
C ASP A 20 16.51 -2.37 4.39
N GLN A 21 15.31 -2.27 3.84
CA GLN A 21 14.45 -3.43 3.58
C GLN A 21 14.61 -3.92 2.15
N VAL A 22 14.52 -5.25 1.99
CA VAL A 22 14.56 -5.92 0.69
C VAL A 22 13.26 -6.71 0.56
N ASP A 23 12.65 -6.66 -0.62
CA ASP A 23 11.42 -7.41 -0.89
C ASP A 23 11.72 -8.86 -1.31
N LYS A 24 10.65 -9.63 -1.59
CA LYS A 24 10.77 -11.06 -1.95
C LYS A 24 11.40 -11.27 -3.32
N THR A 25 11.51 -10.21 -4.13
CA THR A 25 12.15 -10.27 -5.44
C THR A 25 13.65 -9.96 -5.38
N GLY A 26 14.16 -9.62 -4.18
CA GLY A 26 15.57 -9.25 -3.99
C GLY A 26 15.88 -7.79 -4.23
N LEU A 27 14.87 -6.96 -4.50
CA LEU A 27 15.02 -5.54 -4.74
C LEU A 27 14.79 -4.72 -3.47
N PRO A 28 15.38 -3.50 -3.37
CA PRO A 28 15.04 -2.60 -2.27
C PRO A 28 13.53 -2.40 -2.17
N TYR A 29 12.98 -2.59 -0.98
CA TYR A 29 11.53 -2.53 -0.75
C TYR A 29 10.93 -1.17 -1.14
N VAL A 30 11.70 -0.10 -1.00
CA VAL A 30 11.23 1.26 -1.29
C VAL A 30 10.69 1.43 -2.72
N PHE A 31 11.12 0.60 -3.66
CA PHE A 31 10.61 0.67 -5.03
C PHE A 31 9.13 0.29 -5.13
N HIS A 32 8.63 -0.55 -4.21
CA HIS A 32 7.22 -0.92 -4.22
C HIS A 32 6.29 0.27 -3.91
N PRO A 33 6.40 0.95 -2.76
CA PRO A 33 5.55 2.12 -2.51
C PRO A 33 5.79 3.25 -3.51
N PHE A 34 7.00 3.42 -4.01
CA PHE A 34 7.29 4.40 -5.05
C PHE A 34 6.54 4.07 -6.36
N HIS A 35 6.56 2.82 -6.77
CA HIS A 35 5.82 2.36 -7.96
C HIS A 35 4.32 2.64 -7.84
N LEU A 36 3.74 2.38 -6.67
CA LEU A 36 2.33 2.67 -6.42
C LEU A 36 2.06 4.17 -6.52
N ALA A 37 2.91 4.98 -5.92
CA ALA A 37 2.74 6.44 -5.91
C ALA A 37 2.80 7.03 -7.32
N GLU A 38 3.63 6.47 -8.20
CA GLU A 38 3.71 6.93 -9.58
C GLU A 38 2.41 6.76 -10.36
N GLN A 39 1.55 5.82 -9.93
CA GLN A 39 0.25 5.56 -10.56
C GLN A 39 -0.87 6.46 -10.03
N MET A 40 -0.63 7.20 -8.97
CA MET A 40 -1.62 8.08 -8.35
C MET A 40 -1.65 9.44 -9.05
N THR A 41 -2.84 10.04 -9.11
CA THR A 41 -3.07 11.29 -9.83
C THR A 41 -3.42 12.48 -8.94
N ASP A 42 -3.58 12.26 -7.62
CA ASP A 42 -3.86 13.34 -6.67
C ASP A 42 -2.91 13.26 -5.47
N GLU A 43 -2.92 14.32 -4.67
CA GLU A 43 -1.99 14.46 -3.55
C GLU A 43 -2.20 13.41 -2.47
N TYR A 44 -3.45 13.17 -2.06
CA TYR A 44 -3.73 12.29 -0.93
C TYR A 44 -3.50 10.81 -1.25
N THR A 45 -3.88 10.36 -2.44
CA THR A 45 -3.59 8.98 -2.83
C THR A 45 -2.10 8.75 -3.03
N THR A 46 -1.37 9.75 -3.55
CA THR A 46 0.09 9.68 -3.69
C THR A 46 0.76 9.51 -2.32
N VAL A 47 0.39 10.35 -1.35
CA VAL A 47 0.94 10.26 0.01
C VAL A 47 0.58 8.93 0.65
N CYS A 48 -0.68 8.50 0.53
CA CYS A 48 -1.13 7.24 1.11
C CYS A 48 -0.39 6.05 0.49
N ALA A 49 -0.16 6.05 -0.82
CA ALA A 49 0.61 5.00 -1.49
C ALA A 49 2.04 4.91 -0.94
N LEU A 50 2.69 6.07 -0.74
CA LEU A 50 4.05 6.11 -0.21
C LEU A 50 4.13 5.59 1.23
N LEU A 51 3.09 5.81 2.02
CA LEU A 51 3.11 5.51 3.45
C LEU A 51 2.31 4.26 3.84
N HIS A 52 1.72 3.55 2.88
CA HIS A 52 0.75 2.49 3.16
C HIS A 52 1.27 1.36 4.04
N ASP A 53 2.56 1.03 3.96
CA ASP A 53 3.19 -0.05 4.74
C ASP A 53 4.07 0.45 5.88
N VAL A 54 4.17 1.76 6.10
CA VAL A 54 5.09 2.32 7.10
C VAL A 54 4.74 1.84 8.51
N ILE A 55 3.46 1.82 8.87
CA ILE A 55 3.03 1.38 10.20
C ILE A 55 3.20 -0.14 10.36
N GLU A 56 2.82 -0.91 9.34
CA GLU A 56 2.85 -2.37 9.40
C GLU A 56 4.27 -2.93 9.41
N ASP A 57 5.17 -2.35 8.63
CA ASP A 57 6.47 -2.93 8.35
C ASP A 57 7.66 -2.18 8.96
N THR A 58 7.42 -1.11 9.73
CA THR A 58 8.47 -0.34 10.42
C THR A 58 8.07 -0.01 11.84
N ASP A 59 8.97 0.65 12.59
CA ASP A 59 8.72 1.08 13.96
C ASP A 59 7.89 2.36 14.07
N TYR A 60 7.59 3.02 12.95
CA TYR A 60 6.73 4.20 12.97
C TYR A 60 5.30 3.82 13.34
N THR A 61 4.68 4.65 14.19
CA THR A 61 3.30 4.45 14.64
C THR A 61 2.36 5.46 13.98
N TRP A 62 1.06 5.21 14.09
CA TRP A 62 0.03 6.15 13.66
C TRP A 62 0.22 7.52 14.31
N GLN A 63 0.55 7.52 15.60
CA GLN A 63 0.81 8.74 16.37
C GLN A 63 2.01 9.51 15.83
N ASP A 64 3.06 8.81 15.40
CA ASP A 64 4.23 9.44 14.79
C ASP A 64 3.84 10.20 13.52
N LEU A 65 3.04 9.58 12.65
CA LEU A 65 2.57 10.20 11.42
C LEU A 65 1.66 11.40 11.70
N GLN A 66 0.83 11.30 12.74
CA GLN A 66 -0.01 12.41 13.17
C GLN A 66 0.84 13.60 13.62
N LYS A 67 1.87 13.36 14.42
CA LYS A 67 2.79 14.41 14.89
C LYS A 67 3.58 15.04 13.76
N MET A 68 3.83 14.30 12.69
CA MET A 68 4.50 14.81 11.50
C MET A 68 3.60 15.71 10.65
N GLY A 69 2.31 15.81 10.99
CA GLY A 69 1.37 16.73 10.34
C GLY A 69 0.67 16.16 9.11
N PHE A 70 0.65 14.84 8.93
CA PHE A 70 -0.12 14.24 7.83
C PHE A 70 -1.63 14.40 8.09
N PRO A 71 -2.42 14.76 7.05
CA PRO A 71 -3.86 14.96 7.19
C PRO A 71 -4.61 13.73 7.73
N HIS A 72 -5.68 13.98 8.46
CA HIS A 72 -6.48 12.93 9.08
C HIS A 72 -7.02 11.92 8.05
N GLU A 73 -7.46 12.37 6.89
CA GLU A 73 -7.99 11.51 5.82
C GLU A 73 -6.95 10.50 5.34
N ILE A 74 -5.68 10.91 5.27
CA ILE A 74 -4.58 10.03 4.90
C ILE A 74 -4.33 9.01 6.03
N LEU A 75 -4.34 9.47 7.27
CA LEU A 75 -4.11 8.59 8.43
C LEU A 75 -5.21 7.54 8.55
N GLU A 76 -6.46 7.88 8.29
CA GLU A 76 -7.57 6.93 8.28
C GLU A 76 -7.36 5.87 7.20
N ALA A 77 -6.98 6.28 6.00
CA ALA A 77 -6.74 5.35 4.89
C ALA A 77 -5.58 4.41 5.20
N ILE A 78 -4.48 4.93 5.76
CA ILE A 78 -3.33 4.10 6.15
C ILE A 78 -3.73 3.09 7.23
N ASN A 79 -4.55 3.51 8.19
CA ASN A 79 -5.03 2.62 9.24
C ASN A 79 -5.83 1.45 8.67
N LEU A 80 -6.70 1.72 7.69
CA LEU A 80 -7.45 0.66 7.00
C LEU A 80 -6.56 -0.27 6.19
N LEU A 81 -5.45 0.24 5.66
CA LEU A 81 -4.49 -0.53 4.89
C LEU A 81 -3.55 -1.37 5.75
N THR A 82 -3.51 -1.13 7.05
CA THR A 82 -2.72 -1.90 8.01
C THR A 82 -3.52 -3.12 8.43
N HIS A 83 -3.08 -4.31 8.05
CA HIS A 83 -3.80 -5.57 8.31
C HIS A 83 -3.41 -6.16 9.67
N GLU A 84 -4.40 -6.37 10.54
CA GLU A 84 -4.22 -7.10 11.78
C GLU A 84 -4.38 -8.61 11.51
N GLU A 85 -3.42 -9.42 12.00
CA GLU A 85 -3.41 -10.87 11.75
C GLU A 85 -4.68 -11.59 12.19
N SER A 86 -5.33 -11.10 13.26
CA SER A 86 -6.56 -11.69 13.79
C SER A 86 -7.77 -11.49 12.88
N VAL A 87 -7.70 -10.57 11.91
CA VAL A 87 -8.81 -10.26 11.02
C VAL A 87 -8.68 -11.05 9.72
N PRO A 88 -9.72 -11.80 9.30
CA PRO A 88 -9.70 -12.50 8.01
C PRO A 88 -9.44 -11.55 6.85
N TYR A 89 -8.65 -12.00 5.87
CA TYR A 89 -8.18 -11.13 4.81
C TYR A 89 -9.31 -10.44 4.03
N MET A 90 -10.36 -11.17 3.67
CA MET A 90 -11.48 -10.57 2.91
C MET A 90 -12.29 -9.60 3.75
N GLU A 91 -12.36 -9.77 5.07
CA GLU A 91 -12.98 -8.78 5.96
C GLU A 91 -12.18 -7.49 5.98
N TYR A 92 -10.86 -7.59 6.05
CA TYR A 92 -9.94 -6.46 5.92
C TYR A 92 -10.16 -5.73 4.58
N VAL A 93 -10.24 -6.46 3.48
CA VAL A 93 -10.48 -5.91 2.14
C VAL A 93 -11.85 -5.21 2.05
N GLN A 94 -12.88 -5.79 2.66
CA GLN A 94 -14.22 -5.19 2.67
C GLN A 94 -14.24 -3.83 3.38
N LYS A 95 -13.48 -3.70 4.46
CA LYS A 95 -13.36 -2.39 5.15
C LYS A 95 -12.62 -1.36 4.30
N ILE A 96 -11.58 -1.78 3.59
CA ILE A 96 -10.88 -0.91 2.65
C ILE A 96 -11.84 -0.34 1.61
N ALA A 97 -12.79 -1.16 1.14
CA ALA A 97 -13.76 -0.76 0.12
C ALA A 97 -14.65 0.42 0.54
N GLU A 98 -14.76 0.70 1.84
CA GLU A 98 -15.53 1.82 2.37
C GLU A 98 -14.79 3.16 2.26
N ASN A 99 -13.51 3.15 1.91
CA ASN A 99 -12.66 4.34 1.84
C ASN A 99 -12.07 4.48 0.42
N PRO A 100 -12.45 5.53 -0.33
CA PRO A 100 -11.97 5.69 -1.71
C PRO A 100 -10.45 5.80 -1.85
N ILE A 101 -9.77 6.46 -0.91
CA ILE A 101 -8.31 6.61 -0.93
C ILE A 101 -7.66 5.24 -0.73
N ALA A 102 -8.06 4.52 0.31
CA ALA A 102 -7.53 3.19 0.62
C ALA A 102 -7.80 2.20 -0.51
N THR A 103 -8.99 2.24 -1.11
CA THR A 103 -9.36 1.38 -2.24
C THR A 103 -8.41 1.58 -3.42
N LYS A 104 -8.17 2.83 -3.80
CA LYS A 104 -7.31 3.13 -4.94
C LYS A 104 -5.87 2.65 -4.72
N VAL A 105 -5.35 2.89 -3.54
CA VAL A 105 -3.99 2.44 -3.18
C VAL A 105 -3.92 0.91 -3.14
N LYS A 106 -4.91 0.25 -2.55
CA LYS A 106 -4.92 -1.21 -2.44
C LYS A 106 -5.02 -1.90 -3.81
N ILE A 107 -5.77 -1.33 -4.73
CA ILE A 107 -5.83 -1.85 -6.11
C ILE A 107 -4.43 -1.85 -6.75
N ALA A 108 -3.71 -0.75 -6.64
CA ALA A 108 -2.34 -0.66 -7.16
C ALA A 108 -1.40 -1.64 -6.44
N ASP A 109 -1.54 -1.76 -5.13
CA ASP A 109 -0.77 -2.68 -4.30
C ASP A 109 -0.99 -4.13 -4.73
N LEU A 110 -2.23 -4.54 -4.88
CA LEU A 110 -2.58 -5.90 -5.32
C LEU A 110 -2.07 -6.22 -6.72
N ARG A 111 -2.17 -5.27 -7.65
CA ARG A 111 -1.66 -5.43 -9.01
C ARG A 111 -0.15 -5.64 -9.01
N HIS A 112 0.59 -4.85 -8.26
CA HIS A 112 2.04 -4.98 -8.20
C HIS A 112 2.46 -6.28 -7.53
N ASN A 113 1.82 -6.65 -6.42
CA ASN A 113 2.11 -7.88 -5.70
C ASN A 113 1.63 -9.15 -6.42
N SER A 114 0.74 -9.02 -7.41
CA SER A 114 0.27 -10.12 -8.24
C SER A 114 1.08 -10.28 -9.53
N ASP A 115 2.04 -9.41 -9.77
CA ASP A 115 2.90 -9.47 -10.95
C ASP A 115 3.99 -10.54 -10.74
N LEU A 116 3.73 -11.75 -11.22
CA LEU A 116 4.63 -12.89 -11.10
C LEU A 116 5.93 -12.71 -11.89
N SER A 117 5.94 -11.79 -12.88
CA SER A 117 7.16 -11.52 -13.65
C SER A 117 8.27 -10.89 -12.82
N ARG A 118 7.96 -10.36 -11.64
CA ARG A 118 8.94 -9.80 -10.71
C ARG A 118 9.72 -10.87 -9.94
N LEU A 119 9.26 -12.11 -9.97
CA LEU A 119 9.88 -13.22 -9.24
C LEU A 119 10.84 -13.98 -10.16
N ASP A 120 12.01 -14.35 -9.65
CA ASP A 120 12.95 -15.20 -10.37
C ASP A 120 12.43 -16.63 -10.47
N THR A 121 11.72 -17.09 -9.44
CA THR A 121 11.13 -18.43 -9.38
C THR A 121 9.69 -18.34 -8.92
N ILE A 122 8.79 -19.05 -9.63
CA ILE A 122 7.36 -19.10 -9.28
C ILE A 122 7.07 -20.47 -8.65
N ASP A 123 6.77 -20.48 -7.34
CA ASP A 123 6.45 -21.69 -6.59
C ASP A 123 4.94 -21.73 -6.26
N GLU A 124 4.50 -22.84 -5.61
CA GLU A 124 3.09 -22.99 -5.22
C GLU A 124 2.61 -21.91 -4.27
N TRP A 125 3.47 -21.45 -3.37
CA TRP A 125 3.14 -20.40 -2.43
C TRP A 125 2.87 -19.07 -3.15
N ALA A 126 3.69 -18.74 -4.14
CA ALA A 126 3.50 -17.53 -4.96
C ALA A 126 2.17 -17.61 -5.74
N ILE A 127 1.84 -18.77 -6.28
CA ILE A 127 0.58 -18.99 -7.02
C ILE A 127 -0.62 -18.81 -6.09
N LYS A 128 -0.61 -19.44 -4.91
CA LYS A 128 -1.70 -19.31 -3.92
C LYS A 128 -1.89 -17.88 -3.46
N ARG A 129 -0.79 -17.18 -3.19
CA ARG A 129 -0.82 -15.78 -2.78
C ARG A 129 -1.43 -14.92 -3.88
N THR A 130 -1.05 -15.15 -5.13
CA THR A 130 -1.59 -14.43 -6.28
C THR A 130 -3.09 -14.68 -6.44
N GLN A 131 -3.57 -15.90 -6.24
CA GLN A 131 -4.99 -16.22 -6.28
C GLN A 131 -5.78 -15.45 -5.21
N LYS A 132 -5.26 -15.39 -4.00
CA LYS A 132 -5.83 -14.62 -2.90
C LYS A 132 -5.91 -13.13 -3.26
N TYR A 133 -4.84 -12.59 -3.82
CA TYR A 133 -4.79 -11.18 -4.21
C TYR A 133 -5.71 -10.89 -5.39
N GLN A 134 -5.83 -11.81 -6.35
CA GLN A 134 -6.71 -11.64 -7.50
C GLN A 134 -8.18 -11.57 -7.06
N LYS A 135 -8.58 -12.40 -6.09
CA LYS A 135 -9.94 -12.37 -5.53
C LYS A 135 -10.24 -11.01 -4.88
N ALA A 136 -9.29 -10.50 -4.10
CA ALA A 136 -9.43 -9.19 -3.47
C ALA A 136 -9.48 -8.07 -4.51
N LEU A 137 -8.64 -8.14 -5.53
CA LEU A 137 -8.60 -7.16 -6.62
C LEU A 137 -9.92 -7.13 -7.38
N ASP A 138 -10.47 -8.29 -7.74
CA ASP A 138 -11.74 -8.39 -8.45
C ASP A 138 -12.87 -7.74 -7.64
N PHE A 139 -12.89 -7.97 -6.32
CA PHE A 139 -13.87 -7.36 -5.43
C PHE A 139 -13.73 -5.82 -5.42
N LEU A 140 -12.52 -5.31 -5.24
CA LEU A 140 -12.28 -3.86 -5.16
C LEU A 140 -12.57 -3.16 -6.50
N LEU A 141 -12.26 -3.81 -7.63
CA LEU A 141 -12.59 -3.26 -8.94
C LEU A 141 -14.11 -3.17 -9.15
N THR A 142 -14.87 -4.13 -8.64
CA THR A 142 -16.35 -4.08 -8.67
C THR A 142 -16.86 -2.88 -7.87
N VAL A 143 -16.30 -2.63 -6.71
CA VAL A 143 -16.66 -1.48 -5.85
C VAL A 143 -16.32 -0.16 -6.53
N GLU A 144 -15.13 -0.06 -7.09
CA GLU A 144 -14.65 1.18 -7.74
C GLU A 144 -15.49 1.54 -8.97
N SER A 145 -16.02 0.56 -9.69
CA SER A 145 -16.83 0.79 -10.90
C SER A 145 -18.25 1.27 -10.61
N LYS A 146 -18.69 1.23 -9.35
CA LYS A 146 -19.99 1.76 -8.93
C LYS A 146 -19.86 3.22 -8.57
#